data_c58670003ac912c38750a0a6aaed8cd3
#
_entry.id   c58670003ac912c38750a0a6aaed8cd3
#
_cell.length_a   1.000
_cell.length_b   1.000
_cell.length_c   1.000
_cell.angle_alpha   90.00
_cell.angle_beta   90.00
_cell.angle_gamma   90.00
#
_symmetry.space_group_name_H-M   'P 1'
#
loop_
_entity.id
_entity.type
_entity.pdbx_description
1 polymer ?
#
loop_
_entity_poly.entity_id
_entity_poly.type
_entity_poly.pdbx_seq_one_letter_code
_entity_poly.pdbx_strand_id
1 'polypeptide(L)'
;MLLRHIALTCSSEEKSDKIYKSLLGLKKSEPKTIPADLSKALFDIDSELKIINYQDDFLHFEIFITRHNHSGIRRIEHVCLEVDDLAAFLEMCRTLQVKIVQVPRGDKLLTFVSDDDGNLFEIKS
;
A
#
# COMPACT_ATOMS: atom_id res chain seq x y z
N MET A 1 -23.20 -2.99 6.25
CA MET A 1 -22.08 -3.19 5.33
C MET A 1 -20.82 -2.65 6.00
N LEU A 2 -19.71 -3.37 5.90
CA LEU A 2 -18.44 -3.00 6.56
C LEU A 2 -17.28 -3.29 5.59
N LEU A 3 -16.38 -2.32 5.42
CA LEU A 3 -15.13 -2.57 4.70
C LEU A 3 -14.22 -3.46 5.56
N ARG A 4 -13.85 -4.63 5.05
CA ARG A 4 -13.04 -5.60 5.81
C ARG A 4 -11.56 -5.42 5.59
N HIS A 5 -11.13 -5.25 4.33
CA HIS A 5 -9.73 -5.01 3.98
C HIS A 5 -9.61 -4.34 2.61
N ILE A 6 -8.44 -3.84 2.34
CA ILE A 6 -8.02 -3.33 1.03
C ILE A 6 -6.90 -4.23 0.54
N ALA A 7 -7.06 -4.80 -0.65
CA ALA A 7 -6.04 -5.63 -1.27
C ALA A 7 -5.25 -4.81 -2.30
N LEU A 8 -3.93 -4.85 -2.18
CA LEU A 8 -3.00 -4.19 -3.09
C LEU A 8 -1.86 -5.14 -3.45
N THR A 9 -1.08 -4.78 -4.44
CA THR A 9 0.08 -5.58 -4.88
C THR A 9 1.39 -4.84 -4.60
N CYS A 10 2.39 -5.59 -4.18
CA CYS A 10 3.79 -5.15 -4.08
C CYS A 10 4.69 -6.17 -4.75
N SER A 11 5.83 -5.72 -5.27
CA SER A 11 6.76 -6.61 -5.98
C SER A 11 7.64 -7.44 -5.05
N SER A 12 7.77 -7.05 -3.78
CA SER A 12 8.55 -7.78 -2.78
C SER A 12 8.03 -7.55 -1.36
N GLU A 13 8.33 -8.50 -0.48
CA GLU A 13 8.04 -8.38 0.95
C GLU A 13 8.77 -7.20 1.58
N GLU A 14 10.02 -6.94 1.18
CA GLU A 14 10.82 -5.81 1.68
C GLU A 14 10.15 -4.46 1.36
N LYS A 15 9.70 -4.27 0.13
CA LYS A 15 8.99 -3.05 -0.28
C LYS A 15 7.65 -2.90 0.44
N SER A 16 6.95 -4.00 0.64
CA SER A 16 5.70 -4.07 1.40
C SER A 16 5.94 -3.68 2.87
N ASP A 17 6.93 -4.26 3.52
CA ASP A 17 7.27 -3.94 4.92
C ASP A 17 7.64 -2.47 5.11
N LYS A 18 8.34 -1.87 4.16
CA LYS A 18 8.70 -0.46 4.18
C LYS A 18 7.47 0.45 4.36
N ILE A 19 6.42 0.18 3.62
CA ILE A 19 5.19 0.98 3.65
C ILE A 19 4.30 0.57 4.83
N TYR A 20 3.85 -0.67 4.83
CA TYR A 20 2.77 -1.07 5.73
C TYR A 20 3.24 -1.27 7.17
N LYS A 21 4.44 -1.80 7.36
CA LYS A 21 5.01 -1.99 8.69
C LYS A 21 5.75 -0.74 9.19
N SER A 22 6.68 -0.20 8.40
CA SER A 22 7.56 0.88 8.87
C SER A 22 6.91 2.25 8.79
N LEU A 23 6.30 2.61 7.67
CA LEU A 23 5.67 3.92 7.49
C LEU A 23 4.31 4.00 8.19
N LEU A 24 3.41 3.04 7.93
CA LEU A 24 2.06 3.04 8.50
C LEU A 24 1.98 2.45 9.91
N GLY A 25 3.03 1.78 10.38
CA GLY A 25 3.08 1.23 11.74
C GLY A 25 2.16 0.04 11.99
N LEU A 26 1.73 -0.65 10.94
CA LEU A 26 0.79 -1.76 11.08
C LEU A 26 1.49 -3.05 11.52
N LYS A 27 0.76 -3.90 12.21
CA LYS A 27 1.24 -5.20 12.64
C LYS A 27 1.21 -6.18 11.48
N LYS A 28 2.36 -6.76 11.17
CA LYS A 28 2.52 -7.78 10.15
C LYS A 28 2.16 -9.16 10.68
N SER A 29 1.35 -9.91 9.93
CA SER A 29 1.06 -11.33 10.18
C SER A 29 2.04 -12.23 9.41
N GLU A 30 2.13 -13.50 9.81
CA GLU A 30 2.89 -14.49 9.05
C GLU A 30 2.40 -14.57 7.60
N PRO A 31 3.31 -14.54 6.61
CA PRO A 31 2.92 -14.69 5.22
C PRO A 31 2.19 -16.00 4.95
N LYS A 32 1.21 -15.94 4.07
CA LYS A 32 0.44 -17.09 3.60
C LYS A 32 0.63 -17.28 2.11
N THR A 33 0.37 -18.48 1.61
CA THR A 33 0.45 -18.79 0.19
C THR A 33 -0.93 -19.16 -0.33
N ILE A 34 -1.33 -18.55 -1.45
CA ILE A 34 -2.48 -18.98 -2.23
C ILE A 34 -1.99 -20.00 -3.27
N PRO A 35 -2.62 -21.18 -3.37
CA PRO A 35 -2.27 -22.17 -4.40
C PRO A 35 -2.50 -21.63 -5.82
N ALA A 36 -1.74 -22.16 -6.78
CA ALA A 36 -1.80 -21.71 -8.17
C ALA A 36 -3.18 -21.87 -8.82
N ASP A 37 -3.92 -22.93 -8.50
CA ASP A 37 -5.27 -23.16 -9.01
C ASP A 37 -6.25 -22.08 -8.54
N LEU A 38 -6.16 -21.67 -7.28
CA LEU A 38 -6.99 -20.59 -6.73
C LEU A 38 -6.60 -19.22 -7.33
N SER A 39 -5.31 -18.95 -7.44
CA SER A 39 -4.81 -17.72 -8.09
C SER A 39 -5.28 -17.62 -9.55
N LYS A 40 -5.26 -18.75 -10.26
CA LYS A 40 -5.74 -18.82 -11.64
C LYS A 40 -7.24 -18.54 -11.73
N ALA A 41 -8.02 -19.17 -10.85
CA ALA A 41 -9.47 -19.01 -10.86
C ALA A 41 -9.91 -17.58 -10.49
N LEU A 42 -9.25 -16.94 -9.52
CA LEU A 42 -9.64 -15.62 -9.02
C LEU A 42 -9.04 -14.45 -9.81
N PHE A 43 -7.79 -14.57 -10.23
CA PHE A 43 -7.00 -13.44 -10.75
C PHE A 43 -6.42 -13.69 -12.14
N ASP A 44 -6.63 -14.86 -12.72
CA ASP A 44 -6.03 -15.30 -13.97
C ASP A 44 -4.49 -15.29 -13.92
N ILE A 45 -3.93 -15.60 -12.77
CA ILE A 45 -2.49 -15.72 -12.53
C ILE A 45 -2.17 -17.19 -12.28
N ASP A 46 -1.40 -17.81 -13.18
CA ASP A 46 -1.06 -19.22 -13.13
C ASP A 46 0.22 -19.46 -12.31
N SER A 47 0.18 -19.07 -11.04
CA SER A 47 1.27 -19.27 -10.08
C SER A 47 0.77 -19.15 -8.66
N GLU A 48 1.52 -19.70 -7.70
CA GLU A 48 1.31 -19.41 -6.29
C GLU A 48 1.52 -17.93 -6.02
N LEU A 49 0.73 -17.38 -5.09
CA LEU A 49 0.87 -15.99 -4.63
C LEU A 49 1.11 -15.96 -3.13
N LYS A 50 2.11 -15.19 -2.70
CA LYS A 50 2.32 -14.88 -1.30
C LYS A 50 1.40 -13.73 -0.91
N ILE A 51 0.71 -13.84 0.23
CA ILE A 51 -0.11 -12.79 0.82
C ILE A 51 0.44 -12.45 2.19
N ILE A 52 0.52 -11.16 2.48
CA ILE A 52 0.91 -10.65 3.78
C ILE A 52 -0.18 -9.71 4.27
N ASN A 53 -0.67 -9.94 5.48
CA ASN A 53 -1.64 -9.06 6.12
C ASN A 53 -0.93 -8.09 7.05
N TYR A 54 -1.28 -6.81 6.96
CA TYR A 54 -0.83 -5.73 7.83
C TYR A 54 -2.06 -5.04 8.40
N GLN A 55 -2.19 -4.99 9.71
CA GLN A 55 -3.41 -4.46 10.32
C GLN A 55 -3.19 -3.84 11.68
N ASP A 56 -4.12 -2.98 12.05
CA ASP A 56 -4.35 -2.50 13.41
C ASP A 56 -5.86 -2.56 13.72
N ASP A 57 -6.33 -1.79 14.69
CA ASP A 57 -7.74 -1.77 15.05
C ASP A 57 -8.63 -1.10 13.99
N PHE A 58 -8.07 -0.31 13.08
CA PHE A 58 -8.80 0.51 12.12
C PHE A 58 -8.53 0.14 10.67
N LEU A 59 -7.32 -0.30 10.37
CA LEU A 59 -6.86 -0.58 9.00
C LEU A 59 -6.49 -2.04 8.83
N HIS A 60 -6.84 -2.60 7.69
CA HIS A 60 -6.40 -3.93 7.28
C HIS A 60 -6.03 -3.91 5.79
N PHE A 61 -4.75 -4.09 5.50
CA PHE A 61 -4.25 -4.27 4.15
C PHE A 61 -3.84 -5.72 3.94
N GLU A 62 -4.28 -6.27 2.81
CA GLU A 62 -3.89 -7.60 2.35
C GLU A 62 -2.99 -7.41 1.13
N ILE A 63 -1.70 -7.71 1.27
CA ILE A 63 -0.72 -7.41 0.24
C ILE A 63 -0.31 -8.68 -0.49
N PHE A 64 -0.61 -8.71 -1.77
CA PHE A 64 -0.19 -9.78 -2.68
C PHE A 64 1.20 -9.46 -3.22
N ILE A 65 2.16 -10.35 -2.96
CA ILE A 65 3.52 -10.19 -3.46
C ILE A 65 3.58 -10.81 -4.85
N THR A 66 3.68 -9.96 -5.85
CA THR A 66 3.71 -10.37 -7.25
C THR A 66 4.32 -9.28 -8.12
N ARG A 67 4.93 -9.66 -9.21
CA ARG A 67 5.40 -8.73 -10.24
C ARG A 67 4.37 -8.51 -11.35
N HIS A 68 3.24 -9.19 -11.31
CA HIS A 68 2.12 -8.93 -12.21
C HIS A 68 1.49 -7.57 -11.87
N ASN A 69 1.10 -6.83 -12.88
CA ASN A 69 0.46 -5.50 -12.76
C ASN A 69 1.37 -4.34 -12.34
N HIS A 70 2.69 -4.51 -12.33
CA HIS A 70 3.65 -3.42 -12.08
C HIS A 70 4.13 -2.81 -13.41
N SER A 71 3.18 -2.37 -14.22
CA SER A 71 3.47 -1.80 -15.53
C SER A 71 3.58 -0.31 -15.41
N GLY A 72 4.31 0.44 -14.95
CA GLY A 72 4.50 1.89 -15.01
C GLY A 72 3.30 2.75 -15.46
N ILE A 73 2.12 2.19 -15.52
CA ILE A 73 0.88 2.88 -15.87
C ILE A 73 0.49 3.75 -14.67
N ARG A 74 0.26 5.03 -14.94
CA ARG A 74 -0.28 5.94 -13.92
C ARG A 74 -1.68 5.49 -13.54
N ARG A 75 -1.92 5.33 -12.25
CA ARG A 75 -3.21 4.95 -11.71
C ARG A 75 -3.88 6.15 -11.07
N ILE A 76 -5.20 6.19 -11.16
CA ILE A 76 -6.02 7.15 -10.42
C ILE A 76 -6.42 6.56 -9.07
N GLU A 77 -6.57 5.24 -9.02
CA GLU A 77 -6.99 4.53 -7.82
C GLU A 77 -6.00 4.79 -6.68
N HIS A 78 -6.53 5.20 -5.56
CA HIS A 78 -5.73 5.49 -4.38
C HIS A 78 -6.53 5.24 -3.10
N VAL A 79 -5.80 5.14 -2.00
CA VAL A 79 -6.37 5.09 -0.65
C VAL A 79 -6.16 6.45 -0.01
N CYS A 80 -7.18 7.00 0.64
CA CYS A 80 -7.04 8.23 1.42
C CYS A 80 -6.90 7.87 2.89
N LEU A 81 -5.80 8.33 3.51
CA LEU A 81 -5.50 8.13 4.92
C LEU A 81 -5.46 9.46 5.64
N GLU A 82 -6.03 9.50 6.83
CA GLU A 82 -5.89 10.63 7.75
C GLU A 82 -4.80 10.31 8.77
N VAL A 83 -3.90 11.26 9.00
CA VAL A 83 -2.80 11.15 9.96
C VAL A 83 -2.90 12.26 11.00
N ASP A 84 -2.49 11.98 12.22
CA ASP A 84 -2.56 12.95 13.31
C ASP A 84 -1.56 14.09 13.14
N ASP A 85 -0.38 13.80 12.63
CA ASP A 85 0.72 14.75 12.42
C ASP A 85 1.32 14.59 11.02
N LEU A 86 0.88 15.44 10.10
CA LEU A 86 1.35 15.41 8.72
C LEU A 86 2.85 15.69 8.59
N ALA A 87 3.38 16.62 9.40
CA ALA A 87 4.80 16.97 9.33
C ALA A 87 5.68 15.79 9.75
N ALA A 88 5.33 15.13 10.85
CA ALA A 88 6.04 13.93 11.32
C ALA A 88 5.91 12.77 10.31
N PHE A 89 4.74 12.59 9.72
CA PHE A 89 4.51 11.57 8.69
C PHE A 89 5.39 11.80 7.47
N LEU A 90 5.46 13.03 6.96
CA LEU A 90 6.28 13.37 5.80
C LEU A 90 7.78 13.23 6.11
N GLU A 91 8.21 13.51 7.33
CA GLU A 91 9.60 13.29 7.73
C GLU A 91 9.94 11.79 7.73
N MET A 92 9.04 10.94 8.20
CA MET A 92 9.20 9.48 8.11
C MET A 92 9.26 9.02 6.65
N CYS A 93 8.43 9.60 5.78
CA CYS A 93 8.49 9.33 4.33
C CYS A 93 9.89 9.65 3.77
N ARG A 94 10.48 10.78 4.14
CA ARG A 94 11.82 11.16 3.69
C ARG A 94 12.88 10.19 4.20
N THR A 95 12.81 9.82 5.47
CA THR A 95 13.73 8.85 6.08
C THR A 95 13.66 7.49 5.38
N LEU A 96 12.48 7.04 5.02
CA LEU A 96 12.25 5.76 4.33
C LEU A 96 12.37 5.86 2.81
N GLN A 97 12.66 7.03 2.27
CA GLN A 97 12.75 7.30 0.84
C GLN A 97 11.45 6.96 0.10
N VAL A 98 10.32 7.27 0.72
CA VAL A 98 9.00 7.17 0.10
C VAL A 98 8.74 8.43 -0.73
N LYS A 99 8.26 8.25 -1.95
CA LYS A 99 8.00 9.37 -2.86
C LYS A 99 6.84 10.21 -2.34
N ILE A 100 7.07 11.52 -2.24
CA ILE A 100 6.08 12.51 -1.85
C ILE A 100 5.75 13.40 -3.05
N VAL A 101 4.48 13.66 -3.30
CA VAL A 101 4.00 14.61 -4.28
C VAL A 101 3.07 15.59 -3.58
N GLN A 102 3.40 16.86 -3.61
CA GLN A 102 2.55 17.92 -3.07
C GLN A 102 2.19 18.90 -4.19
N VAL A 103 0.91 19.16 -4.35
CA VAL A 103 0.39 20.03 -5.41
C VAL A 103 -0.48 21.13 -4.80
N PRO A 104 -0.12 22.41 -5.02
CA PRO A 104 -0.96 23.53 -4.56
C PRO A 104 -2.34 23.50 -5.24
N ARG A 105 -3.37 23.75 -4.46
CA ARG A 105 -4.74 23.91 -4.94
C ARG A 105 -5.43 24.99 -4.12
N GLY A 106 -5.44 26.20 -4.65
CA GLY A 106 -5.89 27.36 -3.89
C GLY A 106 -4.94 27.66 -2.73
N ASP A 107 -5.46 27.80 -1.53
CA ASP A 107 -4.72 27.98 -0.28
C ASP A 107 -4.31 26.65 0.38
N LYS A 108 -4.65 25.52 -0.23
CA LYS A 108 -4.37 24.16 0.26
C LYS A 108 -3.25 23.51 -0.53
N LEU A 109 -2.65 22.52 0.09
CA LEU A 109 -1.63 21.66 -0.50
C LEU A 109 -2.15 20.22 -0.50
N LEU A 110 -2.39 19.67 -1.69
CA LEU A 110 -2.74 18.25 -1.82
C LEU A 110 -1.49 17.42 -1.64
N THR A 111 -1.55 16.46 -0.72
CA THR A 111 -0.41 15.60 -0.40
C THR A 111 -0.71 14.16 -0.78
N PHE A 112 0.18 13.59 -1.59
CA PHE A 112 0.15 12.18 -1.97
C PHE A 112 1.52 11.56 -1.71
N VAL A 113 1.51 10.29 -1.33
CA VAL A 113 2.72 9.47 -1.27
C VAL A 113 2.51 8.22 -2.11
N SER A 114 3.60 7.67 -2.63
CA SER A 114 3.52 6.42 -3.37
C SER A 114 4.64 5.47 -2.97
N ASP A 115 4.33 4.18 -3.01
CA ASP A 115 5.34 3.15 -2.85
C ASP A 115 6.14 2.96 -4.16
N ASP A 116 7.12 2.06 -4.11
CA ASP A 116 7.96 1.78 -5.28
C ASP A 116 7.23 1.02 -6.39
N ASP A 117 6.04 0.54 -6.11
CA ASP A 117 5.21 -0.24 -7.05
C ASP A 117 4.06 0.57 -7.65
N GLY A 118 3.98 1.86 -7.32
CA GLY A 118 2.97 2.76 -7.86
C GLY A 118 1.64 2.75 -7.12
N ASN A 119 1.55 2.10 -5.96
CA ASN A 119 0.39 2.26 -5.10
C ASN A 119 0.37 3.69 -4.55
N LEU A 120 -0.79 4.33 -4.62
CA LEU A 120 -0.96 5.74 -4.35
C LEU A 120 -1.81 5.95 -3.10
N PHE A 121 -1.37 6.87 -2.25
CA PHE A 121 -2.07 7.23 -1.01
C PHE A 121 -2.22 8.76 -0.94
N GLU A 122 -3.45 9.24 -0.83
CA GLU A 122 -3.73 10.63 -0.45
C GLU A 122 -3.60 10.74 1.07
N ILE A 123 -2.90 11.76 1.55
CA ILE A 123 -2.69 11.96 2.99
C ILE A 123 -3.36 13.25 3.44
N LYS A 124 -4.20 13.13 4.44
CA LYS A 124 -4.89 14.24 5.11
C LYS A 124 -4.54 14.28 6.60
N SER A 125 -4.75 15.43 7.17
CA SER A 125 -4.64 15.63 8.62
C SER A 125 -5.77 16.52 9.13
#